data_a3b4ca8ee777aea8f78936c71bab513e
#
_entry.id   a3b4ca8ee777aea8f78936c71bab513e
#
_cell.length_a   1.000
_cell.length_b   1.000
_cell.length_c   1.000
_cell.angle_alpha   90.00
_cell.angle_beta   90.00
_cell.angle_gamma   90.00
#
_symmetry.space_group_name_H-M   'P 1'
#
loop_
_entity.id
_entity.type
_entity.pdbx_description
1 polymer ?
#
loop_
_entity_poly.entity_id
_entity_poly.type
_entity_poly.pdbx_seq_one_letter_code
_entity_poly.pdbx_strand_id
1 'polypeptide(L)'
;MRAEFPEKLAFLFSPAPYKVLHGGRGGAKTWGICRALLILGAKKALSILCAREFQNSIEDSVYKTLCLQIPVLGLEAFYEIQATKILGRPGTTAEGTEFTFSGLRRNVKSIKSREGVDILFVEEAVDVSKTTWDTVVPTFRKDPPYGPFGQGSEIWISFNPELETDITYERFVKKPPPGAAVVAVNWRDNPWFPEKLRVLKDTTRADDPDGYLNIWEGHCRNALEAAVYANELRKAQEESRICSVPYRAGIAVSVFADLGFADFTSLWFVQKVGMNLHVIDFHQDQFKFWPHYLKLLQGKEYYYDRIWLPHDGDRKDISQVEADKTVEGQTKAAGLKVATVPSISVADGINAVRTVFPSLYFDETKCAEGINQIRRYRYSIKNPGSAEQSHSREPVHDDASHAADALRYLAVGTKEGARERKPKLPPISGGGSSGSQGWMGR
;
A
#
# COMPACT_ATOMS: atom_id res chain seq x y z
N MET A 1 5.23 -36.13 21.69
CA MET A 1 5.68 -34.76 21.45
C MET A 1 4.90 -33.82 22.35
N ARG A 2 5.54 -33.05 23.22
CA ARG A 2 4.89 -32.06 24.08
C ARG A 2 5.37 -30.68 23.62
N ALA A 3 4.64 -30.09 22.67
CA ALA A 3 4.94 -28.75 22.19
C ALA A 3 4.24 -27.74 23.10
N GLU A 4 5.00 -26.81 23.68
CA GLU A 4 4.44 -25.73 24.47
C GLU A 4 3.94 -24.62 23.54
N PHE A 5 2.75 -24.09 23.84
CA PHE A 5 2.10 -23.01 23.12
C PHE A 5 1.56 -21.97 24.09
N PRO A 6 1.56 -20.69 23.71
CA PRO A 6 0.71 -19.71 24.37
C PRO A 6 -0.77 -20.17 24.31
N GLU A 7 -1.46 -20.11 25.41
CA GLU A 7 -2.85 -20.58 25.51
C GLU A 7 -3.77 -19.95 24.44
N LYS A 8 -3.63 -18.67 24.21
CA LYS A 8 -4.37 -17.95 23.17
C LYS A 8 -4.17 -18.48 21.76
N LEU A 9 -3.10 -19.19 21.49
CA LEU A 9 -2.81 -19.75 20.15
C LEU A 9 -3.39 -21.15 19.95
N ALA A 10 -4.07 -21.73 20.94
CA ALA A 10 -4.69 -23.06 20.84
C ALA A 10 -5.72 -23.15 19.69
N PHE A 11 -6.40 -22.05 19.36
CA PHE A 11 -7.37 -21.98 18.25
C PHE A 11 -6.75 -22.31 16.87
N LEU A 12 -5.41 -22.21 16.71
CA LEU A 12 -4.72 -22.61 15.47
C LEU A 12 -4.97 -24.08 15.11
N PHE A 13 -5.29 -24.92 16.10
CA PHE A 13 -5.62 -26.34 15.92
C PHE A 13 -7.12 -26.64 15.76
N SER A 14 -7.94 -25.61 15.65
CA SER A 14 -9.38 -25.73 15.36
C SER A 14 -9.67 -25.24 13.93
N PRO A 15 -10.67 -25.79 13.22
CA PRO A 15 -11.00 -25.34 11.87
C PRO A 15 -11.54 -23.90 11.85
N ALA A 16 -11.05 -23.09 10.93
CA ALA A 16 -11.62 -21.78 10.60
C ALA A 16 -11.14 -21.34 9.22
N PRO A 17 -12.02 -20.81 8.33
CA PRO A 17 -11.62 -20.39 7.00
C PRO A 17 -10.57 -19.27 7.01
N TYR A 18 -10.62 -18.43 8.05
CA TYR A 18 -9.63 -17.37 8.30
C TYR A 18 -9.17 -17.40 9.74
N LYS A 19 -7.86 -17.40 9.96
CA LYS A 19 -7.24 -17.27 11.28
C LYS A 19 -6.41 -16.00 11.32
N VAL A 20 -6.84 -15.02 12.09
CA VAL A 20 -6.25 -13.68 12.11
C VAL A 20 -5.62 -13.41 13.47
N LEU A 21 -4.30 -13.24 13.47
CA LEU A 21 -3.54 -12.87 14.66
C LEU A 21 -3.01 -11.45 14.49
N HIS A 22 -3.58 -10.53 15.23
CA HIS A 22 -3.11 -9.14 15.23
C HIS A 22 -2.64 -8.73 16.63
N GLY A 23 -1.89 -7.64 16.74
CA GLY A 23 -1.46 -7.11 18.05
C GLY A 23 0.00 -6.72 18.09
N GLY A 24 0.49 -6.36 19.27
CA GLY A 24 1.81 -5.78 19.48
C GLY A 24 2.99 -6.74 19.24
N ARG A 25 4.18 -6.19 19.33
CA ARG A 25 5.43 -6.96 19.24
C ARG A 25 5.61 -7.88 20.45
N GLY A 26 6.38 -8.94 20.26
CA GLY A 26 6.72 -9.89 21.33
C GLY A 26 5.62 -10.90 21.68
N GLY A 27 4.47 -10.91 21.02
CA GLY A 27 3.37 -11.85 21.25
C GLY A 27 3.60 -13.26 20.70
N ALA A 28 4.77 -13.57 20.13
CA ALA A 28 5.12 -14.85 19.54
C ALA A 28 4.17 -15.32 18.39
N LYS A 29 3.51 -14.38 17.68
CA LYS A 29 2.55 -14.68 16.62
C LYS A 29 3.15 -15.55 15.52
N THR A 30 4.18 -15.06 14.82
CA THR A 30 4.86 -15.80 13.72
C THR A 30 5.43 -17.12 14.23
N TRP A 31 6.06 -17.09 15.42
CA TRP A 31 6.66 -18.27 16.03
C TRP A 31 5.61 -19.37 16.31
N GLY A 32 4.46 -18.98 16.90
CA GLY A 32 3.36 -19.90 17.18
C GLY A 32 2.71 -20.44 15.91
N ILE A 33 2.50 -19.59 14.88
CA ILE A 33 1.98 -20.04 13.58
C ILE A 33 2.92 -21.05 12.94
N CYS A 34 4.21 -20.75 12.82
CA CYS A 34 5.21 -21.66 12.23
C CYS A 34 5.21 -23.02 12.95
N ARG A 35 5.15 -23.01 14.29
CA ARG A 35 5.08 -24.21 15.10
C ARG A 35 3.79 -25.01 14.82
N ALA A 36 2.64 -24.37 14.74
CA ALA A 36 1.38 -25.02 14.42
C ALA A 36 1.39 -25.63 13.01
N LEU A 37 1.90 -24.91 12.02
CA LEU A 37 2.02 -25.40 10.64
C LEU A 37 2.90 -26.65 10.55
N LEU A 38 4.04 -26.66 11.23
CA LEU A 38 4.93 -27.85 11.29
C LEU A 38 4.23 -29.05 11.95
N ILE A 39 3.51 -28.83 13.04
CA ILE A 39 2.79 -29.91 13.74
C ILE A 39 1.65 -30.47 12.87
N LEU A 40 0.89 -29.60 12.18
CA LEU A 40 -0.20 -30.03 11.31
C LEU A 40 0.35 -30.78 10.08
N GLY A 41 1.39 -30.25 9.43
CA GLY A 41 2.03 -30.90 8.29
C GLY A 41 2.75 -32.18 8.63
N ALA A 42 3.17 -32.40 9.91
CA ALA A 42 3.71 -33.66 10.37
C ALA A 42 2.63 -34.73 10.59
N LYS A 43 1.37 -34.33 10.79
CA LYS A 43 0.23 -35.24 11.01
C LYS A 43 -0.47 -35.66 9.73
N LYS A 44 -0.45 -34.81 8.72
CA LYS A 44 -1.19 -34.97 7.46
C LYS A 44 -0.46 -34.25 6.34
N ALA A 45 -0.44 -34.84 5.14
CA ALA A 45 0.05 -34.15 3.94
C ALA A 45 -0.68 -32.83 3.68
N LEU A 46 0.05 -31.73 3.64
CA LEU A 46 -0.46 -30.38 3.45
C LEU A 46 0.41 -29.59 2.47
N SER A 47 -0.22 -28.91 1.53
CA SER A 47 0.41 -27.87 0.72
C SER A 47 0.27 -26.52 1.44
N ILE A 48 1.38 -25.95 1.87
CA ILE A 48 1.42 -24.72 2.67
C ILE A 48 2.20 -23.65 1.92
N LEU A 49 1.53 -22.54 1.62
CA LEU A 49 2.16 -21.37 1.04
C LEU A 49 2.38 -20.31 2.11
N CYS A 50 3.63 -19.98 2.41
CA CYS A 50 4.00 -18.85 3.24
C CYS A 50 4.25 -17.62 2.36
N ALA A 51 3.62 -16.51 2.67
CA ALA A 51 3.62 -15.33 1.84
C ALA A 51 3.81 -14.03 2.62
N ARG A 52 4.38 -13.03 1.97
CA ARG A 52 4.40 -11.61 2.35
C ARG A 52 4.07 -10.76 1.11
N GLU A 53 3.78 -9.48 1.29
CA GLU A 53 3.61 -8.58 0.15
C GLU A 53 4.88 -8.54 -0.73
N PHE A 54 6.08 -8.46 -0.11
CA PHE A 54 7.37 -8.44 -0.80
C PHE A 54 8.16 -9.73 -0.55
N GLN A 55 8.76 -10.29 -1.62
CA GLN A 55 9.46 -11.59 -1.55
C GLN A 55 10.77 -11.54 -0.75
N ASN A 56 11.54 -10.46 -0.84
CA ASN A 56 12.91 -10.38 -0.29
C ASN A 56 12.99 -10.56 1.24
N SER A 57 11.88 -10.42 1.95
CA SER A 57 11.82 -10.54 3.41
C SER A 57 11.33 -11.90 3.93
N ILE A 58 10.81 -12.78 3.07
CA ILE A 58 10.24 -14.07 3.49
C ILE A 58 11.32 -15.07 3.90
N GLU A 59 12.41 -15.13 3.13
CA GLU A 59 13.52 -16.05 3.38
C GLU A 59 14.19 -15.75 4.72
N ASP A 60 14.25 -14.46 5.09
CA ASP A 60 14.87 -14.03 6.34
C ASP A 60 13.97 -14.16 7.58
N SER A 61 12.69 -14.42 7.45
CA SER A 61 11.74 -14.45 8.56
C SER A 61 11.06 -15.81 8.72
N VAL A 62 10.05 -16.13 7.89
CA VAL A 62 9.23 -17.35 8.07
C VAL A 62 10.04 -18.60 7.80
N TYR A 63 10.81 -18.63 6.71
CA TYR A 63 11.63 -19.80 6.36
C TYR A 63 12.65 -20.10 7.47
N LYS A 64 13.41 -19.12 7.93
CA LYS A 64 14.37 -19.29 9.04
C LYS A 64 13.68 -19.74 10.32
N THR A 65 12.50 -19.18 10.62
CA THR A 65 11.72 -19.58 11.81
C THR A 65 11.28 -21.03 11.73
N LEU A 66 10.78 -21.48 10.58
CA LEU A 66 10.41 -22.89 10.37
C LEU A 66 11.63 -23.81 10.53
N CYS A 67 12.75 -23.48 9.90
CA CYS A 67 13.99 -24.26 10.03
C CYS A 67 14.47 -24.38 11.48
N LEU A 68 14.39 -23.27 12.25
CA LEU A 68 14.76 -23.28 13.67
C LEU A 68 13.79 -24.10 14.54
N GLN A 69 12.49 -24.10 14.20
CA GLN A 69 11.47 -24.82 14.97
C GLN A 69 11.47 -26.32 14.73
N ILE A 70 11.94 -26.82 13.58
CA ILE A 70 12.00 -28.25 13.28
C ILE A 70 12.81 -29.03 14.37
N PRO A 71 14.07 -28.69 14.68
CA PRO A 71 14.81 -29.38 15.74
C PRO A 71 14.26 -29.12 17.14
N VAL A 72 13.75 -27.91 17.42
CA VAL A 72 13.14 -27.61 18.73
C VAL A 72 11.92 -28.49 19.01
N LEU A 73 11.19 -28.87 17.96
CA LEU A 73 10.02 -29.76 18.05
C LEU A 73 10.37 -31.25 17.94
N GLY A 74 11.63 -31.60 17.67
CA GLY A 74 12.05 -32.98 17.40
C GLY A 74 11.41 -33.51 16.11
N LEU A 75 11.33 -32.71 15.07
CA LEU A 75 10.70 -33.03 13.79
C LEU A 75 11.69 -33.26 12.66
N GLU A 76 12.99 -33.42 12.94
CA GLU A 76 14.05 -33.65 11.94
C GLU A 76 13.82 -34.93 11.12
N ALA A 77 13.23 -35.95 11.74
CA ALA A 77 12.88 -37.19 11.04
C ALA A 77 11.70 -36.99 10.06
N PHE A 78 10.89 -35.97 10.22
CA PHE A 78 9.69 -35.71 9.40
C PHE A 78 9.94 -34.76 8.24
N TYR A 79 10.94 -33.89 8.33
CA TYR A 79 11.15 -32.84 7.35
C TYR A 79 12.53 -32.85 6.73
N GLU A 80 12.58 -32.52 5.44
CA GLU A 80 13.79 -32.23 4.68
C GLU A 80 13.81 -30.73 4.36
N ILE A 81 14.86 -30.04 4.80
CA ILE A 81 15.07 -28.62 4.57
C ILE A 81 15.86 -28.46 3.28
N GLN A 82 15.28 -27.82 2.26
CA GLN A 82 15.92 -27.48 1.00
C GLN A 82 16.04 -25.95 0.88
N ALA A 83 16.91 -25.44 0.02
CA ALA A 83 17.22 -23.99 -0.08
C ALA A 83 15.99 -23.08 -0.27
N THR A 84 14.94 -23.54 -0.97
CA THR A 84 13.76 -22.74 -1.31
C THR A 84 12.43 -23.31 -0.81
N LYS A 85 12.46 -24.49 -0.17
CA LYS A 85 11.27 -25.18 0.32
C LYS A 85 11.59 -26.14 1.45
N ILE A 86 10.57 -26.58 2.19
CA ILE A 86 10.67 -27.62 3.20
C ILE A 86 9.69 -28.71 2.80
N LEU A 87 10.18 -29.96 2.76
CA LEU A 87 9.39 -31.12 2.33
C LEU A 87 9.20 -32.12 3.47
N GLY A 88 8.04 -32.74 3.50
CA GLY A 88 7.79 -33.93 4.32
C GLY A 88 8.57 -35.11 3.78
N ARG A 89 9.31 -35.81 4.66
CA ARG A 89 10.13 -36.98 4.28
C ARG A 89 9.27 -38.16 3.87
N PRO A 90 9.65 -38.88 2.80
CA PRO A 90 9.02 -40.15 2.42
C PRO A 90 9.02 -41.17 3.57
N GLY A 91 7.97 -41.97 3.67
CA GLY A 91 7.79 -42.99 4.70
C GLY A 91 7.40 -42.45 6.07
N THR A 92 7.14 -41.16 6.21
CA THR A 92 6.62 -40.54 7.44
C THR A 92 5.17 -40.05 7.24
N THR A 93 4.49 -39.68 8.32
CA THR A 93 3.16 -39.05 8.25
C THR A 93 3.18 -37.64 7.63
N ALA A 94 4.37 -37.08 7.47
CA ALA A 94 4.55 -35.79 6.78
C ALA A 94 4.72 -35.96 5.26
N GLU A 95 4.82 -37.18 4.74
CA GLU A 95 4.98 -37.41 3.29
C GLU A 95 3.90 -36.70 2.48
N GLY A 96 4.34 -35.95 1.47
CA GLY A 96 3.46 -35.09 0.67
C GLY A 96 3.23 -33.68 1.24
N THR A 97 3.73 -33.38 2.45
CA THR A 97 3.73 -32.03 2.95
C THR A 97 4.80 -31.19 2.26
N GLU A 98 4.42 -29.97 1.82
CA GLU A 98 5.32 -29.01 1.21
C GLU A 98 5.08 -27.61 1.75
N PHE A 99 6.15 -26.93 2.17
CA PHE A 99 6.17 -25.50 2.45
C PHE A 99 6.84 -24.79 1.29
N THR A 100 6.12 -23.83 0.70
CA THR A 100 6.62 -22.96 -0.36
C THR A 100 6.54 -21.51 0.07
N PHE A 101 7.35 -20.64 -0.56
CA PHE A 101 7.49 -19.24 -0.17
C PHE A 101 7.29 -18.32 -1.39
N SER A 102 6.56 -17.22 -1.24
CA SER A 102 6.30 -16.31 -2.36
C SER A 102 5.97 -14.88 -1.89
N GLY A 103 6.49 -13.87 -2.62
CA GLY A 103 5.96 -12.52 -2.54
C GLY A 103 4.62 -12.42 -3.27
N LEU A 104 3.65 -11.75 -2.67
CA LEU A 104 2.31 -11.62 -3.24
C LEU A 104 2.29 -10.60 -4.39
N ARG A 105 2.92 -9.44 -4.21
CA ARG A 105 2.83 -8.29 -5.12
C ARG A 105 3.28 -8.58 -6.56
N ARG A 106 4.44 -9.21 -6.74
CA ARG A 106 4.99 -9.50 -8.09
C ARG A 106 4.47 -10.80 -8.70
N ASN A 107 3.95 -11.69 -7.87
CA ASN A 107 3.57 -13.05 -8.27
C ASN A 107 2.05 -13.29 -8.29
N VAL A 108 1.22 -12.24 -8.27
CA VAL A 108 -0.25 -12.36 -8.25
C VAL A 108 -0.77 -13.26 -9.38
N LYS A 109 -0.17 -13.18 -10.58
CA LYS A 109 -0.55 -14.04 -11.71
C LYS A 109 -0.18 -15.51 -11.48
N SER A 110 1.00 -15.79 -10.91
CA SER A 110 1.45 -17.15 -10.61
C SER A 110 0.72 -17.75 -9.41
N ILE A 111 0.24 -16.92 -8.50
CA ILE A 111 -0.56 -17.33 -7.35
C ILE A 111 -1.93 -17.83 -7.82
N LYS A 112 -2.55 -17.20 -8.83
CA LYS A 112 -3.82 -17.64 -9.42
C LYS A 112 -3.76 -19.08 -9.96
N SER A 113 -2.60 -19.58 -10.36
CA SER A 113 -2.40 -20.96 -10.84
C SER A 113 -2.11 -21.97 -9.75
N ARG A 114 -2.05 -21.57 -8.47
CA ARG A 114 -1.75 -22.45 -7.31
C ARG A 114 -3.04 -22.96 -6.65
N GLU A 115 -3.86 -23.68 -7.38
CA GLU A 115 -5.17 -24.17 -6.89
C GLU A 115 -5.06 -25.26 -5.80
N GLY A 116 -3.90 -25.82 -5.53
CA GLY A 116 -3.72 -26.96 -4.65
C GLY A 116 -3.33 -26.63 -3.20
N VAL A 117 -3.34 -25.39 -2.75
CA VAL A 117 -2.86 -24.98 -1.43
C VAL A 117 -3.91 -25.25 -0.35
N ASP A 118 -3.51 -25.90 0.74
CA ASP A 118 -4.35 -26.19 1.90
C ASP A 118 -4.34 -25.04 2.91
N ILE A 119 -3.18 -24.41 3.12
CA ILE A 119 -3.03 -23.27 4.02
C ILE A 119 -2.21 -22.18 3.32
N LEU A 120 -2.78 -20.99 3.21
CA LEU A 120 -2.05 -19.78 2.91
C LEU A 120 -1.72 -19.06 4.21
N PHE A 121 -0.45 -18.87 4.53
CA PHE A 121 -0.01 -18.03 5.64
C PHE A 121 0.56 -16.71 5.12
N VAL A 122 -0.08 -15.60 5.45
CA VAL A 122 0.37 -14.24 5.12
C VAL A 122 0.94 -13.57 6.37
N GLU A 123 2.25 -13.34 6.35
CA GLU A 123 2.96 -12.67 7.44
C GLU A 123 3.21 -11.19 7.10
N GLU A 124 3.27 -10.34 8.15
CA GLU A 124 3.35 -8.88 8.02
C GLU A 124 2.28 -8.32 7.07
N ALA A 125 1.06 -8.83 7.24
CA ALA A 125 -0.04 -8.55 6.33
C ALA A 125 -0.56 -7.10 6.37
N VAL A 126 0.00 -6.22 7.22
CA VAL A 126 -0.33 -4.78 7.26
C VAL A 126 -0.05 -4.10 5.92
N ASP A 127 0.98 -4.54 5.20
CA ASP A 127 1.41 -3.96 3.93
C ASP A 127 0.63 -4.48 2.70
N VAL A 128 -0.23 -5.50 2.88
CA VAL A 128 -0.94 -6.14 1.77
C VAL A 128 -2.01 -5.21 1.20
N SER A 129 -1.89 -4.93 -0.10
CA SER A 129 -2.78 -4.03 -0.81
C SER A 129 -4.19 -4.62 -1.00
N LYS A 130 -5.18 -3.73 -1.22
CA LYS A 130 -6.56 -4.14 -1.55
C LYS A 130 -6.59 -5.05 -2.78
N THR A 131 -5.88 -4.69 -3.85
CA THR A 131 -5.81 -5.45 -5.10
C THR A 131 -5.22 -6.85 -4.87
N THR A 132 -4.20 -6.95 -4.02
CA THR A 132 -3.62 -8.24 -3.63
C THR A 132 -4.65 -9.09 -2.90
N TRP A 133 -5.33 -8.56 -1.88
CA TRP A 133 -6.37 -9.30 -1.15
C TRP A 133 -7.54 -9.72 -2.03
N ASP A 134 -8.03 -8.86 -2.93
CA ASP A 134 -9.12 -9.17 -3.85
C ASP A 134 -8.77 -10.26 -4.86
N THR A 135 -7.47 -10.50 -5.09
CA THR A 135 -6.99 -11.62 -5.92
C THR A 135 -6.73 -12.87 -5.11
N VAL A 136 -6.08 -12.73 -3.96
CA VAL A 136 -5.60 -13.85 -3.14
C VAL A 136 -6.77 -14.60 -2.50
N VAL A 137 -7.71 -13.88 -1.88
CA VAL A 137 -8.84 -14.51 -1.15
C VAL A 137 -9.65 -15.48 -2.03
N PRO A 138 -10.09 -15.13 -3.24
CA PRO A 138 -10.85 -16.07 -4.07
C PRO A 138 -10.01 -17.19 -4.72
N THR A 139 -8.66 -17.11 -4.63
CA THR A 139 -7.78 -18.14 -5.23
C THR A 139 -7.68 -19.38 -4.35
N PHE A 140 -7.70 -19.23 -3.02
CA PHE A 140 -7.57 -20.33 -2.09
C PHE A 140 -8.94 -20.85 -1.67
N ARG A 141 -9.41 -21.85 -2.41
CA ARG A 141 -10.81 -22.34 -2.38
C ARG A 141 -10.96 -23.84 -2.48
N LYS A 142 -10.03 -24.63 -1.89
CA LYS A 142 -10.27 -26.08 -1.78
C LYS A 142 -11.52 -26.30 -0.94
N ASP A 143 -12.42 -27.16 -1.44
CA ASP A 143 -13.62 -27.57 -0.74
C ASP A 143 -13.36 -28.74 0.23
N PRO A 144 -14.25 -29.03 1.17
CA PRO A 144 -14.24 -30.27 1.93
C PRO A 144 -14.20 -31.51 0.98
N PRO A 145 -13.52 -32.61 1.33
CA PRO A 145 -12.87 -32.91 2.61
C PRO A 145 -11.39 -32.48 2.70
N TYR A 146 -10.93 -31.59 1.84
CA TYR A 146 -9.54 -31.14 1.81
C TYR A 146 -9.22 -30.12 2.91
N GLY A 147 -7.96 -29.67 2.95
CA GLY A 147 -7.47 -28.71 3.93
C GLY A 147 -7.04 -29.35 5.26
N PRO A 148 -6.51 -28.56 6.20
CA PRO A 148 -5.88 -29.06 7.41
C PRO A 148 -6.84 -29.87 8.32
N PHE A 149 -8.10 -29.48 8.35
CA PHE A 149 -9.14 -30.09 9.18
C PHE A 149 -10.29 -30.74 8.37
N GLY A 150 -10.12 -30.88 7.06
CA GLY A 150 -11.16 -31.47 6.19
C GLY A 150 -12.34 -30.52 5.91
N GLN A 151 -12.18 -29.22 6.14
CA GLN A 151 -13.22 -28.20 5.91
C GLN A 151 -12.86 -27.21 4.79
N GLY A 152 -11.86 -27.54 3.98
CA GLY A 152 -11.38 -26.71 2.89
C GLY A 152 -10.08 -25.98 3.22
N SER A 153 -9.65 -25.11 2.31
CA SER A 153 -8.46 -24.29 2.50
C SER A 153 -8.66 -23.24 3.60
N GLU A 154 -7.57 -22.91 4.29
CA GLU A 154 -7.57 -21.86 5.31
C GLU A 154 -6.58 -20.74 4.95
N ILE A 155 -6.92 -19.50 5.28
CA ILE A 155 -6.04 -18.34 5.18
C ILE A 155 -5.65 -17.89 6.59
N TRP A 156 -4.38 -17.95 6.90
CA TRP A 156 -3.81 -17.53 8.18
C TRP A 156 -3.09 -16.21 8.01
N ILE A 157 -3.36 -15.25 8.86
CA ILE A 157 -2.91 -13.86 8.72
C ILE A 157 -2.27 -13.42 10.03
N SER A 158 -1.06 -12.84 9.95
CA SER A 158 -0.44 -12.22 11.12
C SER A 158 0.10 -10.83 10.79
N PHE A 159 -0.17 -9.87 11.67
CA PHE A 159 0.34 -8.50 11.52
C PHE A 159 0.33 -7.72 12.84
N ASN A 160 1.10 -6.65 12.87
CA ASN A 160 0.98 -5.60 13.86
C ASN A 160 0.15 -4.46 13.25
N PRO A 161 -0.96 -4.03 13.86
CA PRO A 161 -1.77 -2.95 13.32
C PRO A 161 -0.99 -1.63 13.27
N GLU A 162 -1.15 -0.86 12.19
CA GLU A 162 -0.63 0.51 12.11
C GLU A 162 -1.76 1.53 12.13
N LEU A 163 -2.66 1.51 11.14
CA LEU A 163 -3.81 2.39 11.06
C LEU A 163 -5.10 1.59 11.03
N GLU A 164 -6.16 2.16 11.60
CA GLU A 164 -7.49 1.56 11.52
C GLU A 164 -8.04 1.49 10.10
N THR A 165 -7.53 2.34 9.21
CA THR A 165 -7.89 2.42 7.79
C THR A 165 -7.06 1.49 6.91
N ASP A 166 -6.09 0.76 7.46
CA ASP A 166 -5.34 -0.23 6.69
C ASP A 166 -6.28 -1.34 6.23
N ILE A 167 -6.18 -1.70 4.95
CA ILE A 167 -7.14 -2.62 4.33
C ILE A 167 -7.23 -3.99 5.02
N THR A 168 -6.09 -4.48 5.52
CA THR A 168 -6.04 -5.74 6.27
C THR A 168 -6.77 -5.61 7.60
N TYR A 169 -6.58 -4.50 8.33
CA TYR A 169 -7.27 -4.26 9.59
C TYR A 169 -8.77 -4.07 9.38
N GLU A 170 -9.16 -3.28 8.38
CA GLU A 170 -10.57 -3.06 8.07
C GLU A 170 -11.28 -4.37 7.68
N ARG A 171 -10.66 -5.16 6.79
CA ARG A 171 -11.26 -6.37 6.21
C ARG A 171 -11.32 -7.54 7.19
N PHE A 172 -10.30 -7.71 8.04
CA PHE A 172 -10.16 -8.93 8.85
C PHE A 172 -10.30 -8.70 10.36
N VAL A 173 -10.29 -7.46 10.84
CA VAL A 173 -10.47 -7.13 12.26
C VAL A 173 -11.78 -6.36 12.50
N LYS A 174 -12.00 -5.25 11.74
CA LYS A 174 -13.25 -4.47 11.89
C LYS A 174 -14.46 -5.16 11.27
N LYS A 175 -14.28 -5.77 10.09
CA LYS A 175 -15.36 -6.46 9.34
C LYS A 175 -14.91 -7.86 8.95
N PRO A 176 -14.67 -8.75 9.94
CA PRO A 176 -14.15 -10.08 9.66
C PRO A 176 -15.10 -10.89 8.78
N PRO A 177 -14.57 -11.68 7.83
CA PRO A 177 -15.39 -12.60 7.04
C PRO A 177 -16.12 -13.62 7.91
N PRO A 178 -17.26 -14.16 7.45
CA PRO A 178 -17.98 -15.20 8.19
C PRO A 178 -17.10 -16.39 8.55
N GLY A 179 -17.16 -16.84 9.80
CA GLY A 179 -16.38 -17.97 10.31
C GLY A 179 -14.92 -17.64 10.63
N ALA A 180 -14.48 -16.41 10.50
CA ALA A 180 -13.12 -16.00 10.85
C ALA A 180 -12.88 -16.09 12.36
N ALA A 181 -11.73 -16.67 12.76
CA ALA A 181 -11.21 -16.63 14.12
C ALA A 181 -10.21 -15.47 14.23
N VAL A 182 -10.59 -14.40 14.91
CA VAL A 182 -9.79 -13.18 15.08
C VAL A 182 -9.31 -13.07 16.52
N VAL A 183 -7.99 -13.04 16.73
CA VAL A 183 -7.41 -13.05 18.07
C VAL A 183 -6.35 -11.97 18.18
N ALA A 184 -6.51 -11.09 19.16
CA ALA A 184 -5.49 -10.11 19.54
C ALA A 184 -4.43 -10.80 20.42
N VAL A 185 -3.16 -10.74 20.00
CA VAL A 185 -2.03 -11.40 20.67
C VAL A 185 -0.91 -10.39 20.88
N ASN A 186 -0.50 -10.18 22.13
CA ASN A 186 0.59 -9.28 22.46
C ASN A 186 1.58 -9.88 23.49
N TRP A 187 2.52 -9.11 23.96
CA TRP A 187 3.61 -9.56 24.79
C TRP A 187 3.17 -10.30 26.08
N ARG A 188 1.99 -9.95 26.65
CA ARG A 188 1.46 -10.60 27.87
C ARG A 188 1.04 -12.05 27.64
N ASP A 189 0.68 -12.37 26.41
CA ASP A 189 0.24 -13.69 26.01
C ASP A 189 1.42 -14.65 25.72
N ASN A 190 2.65 -14.11 25.68
CA ASN A 190 3.88 -14.86 25.45
C ASN A 190 4.56 -15.24 26.78
N PRO A 191 4.48 -16.50 27.22
CA PRO A 191 5.12 -16.94 28.47
C PRO A 191 6.65 -16.87 28.42
N TRP A 192 7.24 -16.81 27.24
CA TRP A 192 8.69 -16.73 27.01
C TRP A 192 9.15 -15.31 26.62
N PHE A 193 8.39 -14.28 27.01
CA PHE A 193 8.74 -12.91 26.64
C PHE A 193 10.11 -12.51 27.19
N PRO A 194 11.10 -12.19 26.33
CA PRO A 194 12.49 -11.97 26.74
C PRO A 194 12.65 -10.77 27.67
N GLU A 195 13.50 -10.90 28.70
CA GLU A 195 13.77 -9.84 29.67
C GLU A 195 14.32 -8.57 29.00
N LYS A 196 15.19 -8.70 27.99
CA LYS A 196 15.68 -7.57 27.20
C LYS A 196 14.55 -6.76 26.56
N LEU A 197 13.52 -7.45 26.04
CA LEU A 197 12.35 -6.79 25.47
C LEU A 197 11.44 -6.18 26.55
N ARG A 198 11.44 -6.75 27.77
CA ARG A 198 10.71 -6.19 28.93
C ARG A 198 11.25 -4.82 29.29
N VAL A 199 12.57 -4.72 29.42
CA VAL A 199 13.23 -3.42 29.69
C VAL A 199 12.92 -2.41 28.60
N LEU A 200 13.09 -2.79 27.33
CA LEU A 200 12.80 -1.89 26.20
C LEU A 200 11.33 -1.43 26.17
N LYS A 201 10.41 -2.35 26.45
CA LYS A 201 8.97 -2.05 26.54
C LYS A 201 8.68 -1.03 27.64
N ASP A 202 9.29 -1.19 28.82
CA ASP A 202 9.07 -0.29 29.95
C ASP A 202 9.68 1.09 29.69
N THR A 203 10.86 1.16 29.07
CA THR A 203 11.44 2.41 28.57
C THR A 203 10.53 3.08 27.54
N THR A 204 10.06 2.34 26.53
CA THR A 204 9.11 2.89 25.52
C THR A 204 7.87 3.47 26.20
N ARG A 205 7.34 2.79 27.24
CA ARG A 205 6.15 3.28 27.96
C ARG A 205 6.38 4.60 28.66
N ALA A 206 7.60 4.82 29.17
CA ALA A 206 7.97 6.06 29.86
C ALA A 206 8.22 7.22 28.90
N ASP A 207 8.90 6.94 27.76
CA ASP A 207 9.38 7.96 26.85
C ASP A 207 8.37 8.31 25.75
N ASP A 208 7.59 7.32 25.28
CA ASP A 208 6.60 7.45 24.20
C ASP A 208 5.35 6.58 24.50
N PRO A 209 4.41 7.09 25.31
CA PRO A 209 3.20 6.34 25.67
C PRO A 209 2.32 5.95 24.47
N ASP A 210 2.24 6.79 23.44
CA ASP A 210 1.44 6.50 22.22
C ASP A 210 2.11 5.44 21.36
N GLY A 211 3.42 5.53 21.19
CA GLY A 211 4.21 4.48 20.55
C GLY A 211 4.15 3.17 21.32
N TYR A 212 4.14 3.20 22.65
CA TYR A 212 3.95 2.02 23.48
C TYR A 212 2.62 1.31 23.19
N LEU A 213 1.53 2.05 23.10
CA LEU A 213 0.21 1.48 22.80
C LEU A 213 0.20 0.78 21.43
N ASN A 214 0.86 1.34 20.44
CA ASN A 214 0.93 0.70 19.12
C ASN A 214 1.92 -0.47 19.10
N ILE A 215 3.17 -0.24 19.50
CA ILE A 215 4.25 -1.22 19.36
C ILE A 215 4.01 -2.46 20.23
N TRP A 216 3.56 -2.26 21.48
CA TRP A 216 3.50 -3.33 22.48
C TRP A 216 2.09 -3.84 22.75
N GLU A 217 1.08 -2.96 22.70
CA GLU A 217 -0.32 -3.34 22.93
C GLU A 217 -1.07 -3.65 21.62
N GLY A 218 -0.52 -3.24 20.46
CA GLY A 218 -1.12 -3.50 19.15
C GLY A 218 -2.35 -2.65 18.85
N HIS A 219 -2.43 -1.46 19.45
CA HIS A 219 -3.44 -0.48 19.10
C HIS A 219 -3.07 0.22 17.80
N CYS A 220 -4.05 0.57 17.00
CA CYS A 220 -3.83 1.40 15.83
C CYS A 220 -3.43 2.82 16.25
N ARG A 221 -2.56 3.45 15.46
CA ARG A 221 -2.22 4.87 15.60
C ARG A 221 -3.27 5.75 14.94
N ASN A 222 -3.47 6.94 15.45
CA ASN A 222 -4.31 7.95 14.79
C ASN A 222 -3.64 8.54 13.55
N ALA A 223 -2.31 8.66 13.56
CA ALA A 223 -1.46 9.06 12.43
C ALA A 223 -0.12 8.35 12.53
N LEU A 224 0.56 8.17 11.38
CA LEU A 224 1.94 7.66 11.37
C LEU A 224 2.90 8.73 11.87
N GLU A 225 3.92 8.31 12.61
CA GLU A 225 5.03 9.16 12.98
C GLU A 225 5.69 9.76 11.74
N ALA A 226 5.99 11.05 11.78
CA ALA A 226 6.53 11.82 10.66
C ALA A 226 5.63 11.91 9.41
N ALA A 227 4.33 11.61 9.50
CA ALA A 227 3.42 11.77 8.36
C ALA A 227 3.40 13.22 7.86
N VAL A 228 3.56 13.39 6.53
CA VAL A 228 3.74 14.71 5.90
C VAL A 228 2.50 15.58 6.03
N TYR A 229 1.31 14.97 5.97
CA TYR A 229 0.01 15.65 5.97
C TYR A 229 -0.87 15.31 7.18
N ALA A 230 -0.28 14.85 8.29
CA ALA A 230 -1.03 14.44 9.49
C ALA A 230 -1.96 15.55 10.02
N ASN A 231 -1.44 16.76 10.15
CA ASN A 231 -2.20 17.91 10.66
C ASN A 231 -3.30 18.35 9.69
N GLU A 232 -3.02 18.36 8.40
CA GLU A 232 -3.94 18.74 7.34
C GLU A 232 -5.13 17.77 7.26
N LEU A 233 -4.85 16.47 7.33
CA LEU A 233 -5.89 15.42 7.33
C LEU A 233 -6.73 15.45 8.61
N ARG A 234 -6.10 15.63 9.78
CA ARG A 234 -6.82 15.78 11.05
C ARG A 234 -7.80 16.96 11.00
N LYS A 235 -7.34 18.14 10.56
CA LYS A 235 -8.22 19.31 10.38
C LYS A 235 -9.34 19.05 9.37
N ALA A 236 -9.03 18.38 8.24
CA ALA A 236 -10.06 18.01 7.26
C ALA A 236 -11.14 17.09 7.85
N GLN A 237 -10.75 16.18 8.74
CA GLN A 237 -11.69 15.31 9.44
C GLN A 237 -12.54 16.08 10.46
N GLU A 238 -11.91 16.91 11.30
CA GLU A 238 -12.58 17.76 12.30
C GLU A 238 -13.57 18.74 11.66
N GLU A 239 -13.22 19.32 10.50
CA GLU A 239 -14.02 20.27 9.75
C GLU A 239 -15.03 19.59 8.78
N SER A 240 -15.18 18.27 8.85
CA SER A 240 -16.09 17.48 8.00
C SER A 240 -15.85 17.70 6.50
N ARG A 241 -14.59 17.89 6.08
CA ARG A 241 -14.19 18.01 4.68
C ARG A 241 -13.85 16.64 4.04
N ILE A 242 -13.82 15.58 4.82
CA ILE A 242 -13.84 14.19 4.36
C ILE A 242 -15.28 13.71 4.59
N CYS A 243 -16.10 13.73 3.54
CA CYS A 243 -17.54 13.51 3.60
C CYS A 243 -18.05 12.98 2.26
N SER A 244 -19.36 12.89 2.07
CA SER A 244 -19.93 12.60 0.75
C SER A 244 -19.75 13.79 -0.20
N VAL A 245 -19.01 13.59 -1.29
CA VAL A 245 -18.72 14.62 -2.32
C VAL A 245 -19.11 14.06 -3.70
N PRO A 246 -20.41 14.10 -4.05
CA PRO A 246 -20.88 13.54 -5.30
C PRO A 246 -20.44 14.36 -6.52
N TYR A 247 -20.29 13.68 -7.65
CA TYR A 247 -20.10 14.32 -8.95
C TYR A 247 -21.25 15.30 -9.25
N ARG A 248 -20.92 16.50 -9.67
CA ARG A 248 -21.88 17.52 -10.08
C ARG A 248 -21.90 17.65 -11.60
N ALA A 249 -23.00 17.25 -12.20
CA ALA A 249 -23.21 17.45 -13.64
C ALA A 249 -23.09 18.95 -14.02
N GLY A 250 -22.47 19.24 -15.15
CA GLY A 250 -22.24 20.60 -15.61
C GLY A 250 -20.97 21.28 -15.09
N ILE A 251 -20.27 20.68 -14.11
CA ILE A 251 -18.94 21.13 -13.69
C ILE A 251 -17.92 20.14 -14.23
N ALA A 252 -16.95 20.64 -14.99
CA ALA A 252 -15.94 19.77 -15.61
C ALA A 252 -14.96 19.21 -14.57
N VAL A 253 -14.50 17.96 -14.80
CA VAL A 253 -13.56 17.24 -13.97
C VAL A 253 -12.15 17.40 -14.51
N SER A 254 -11.23 17.90 -13.70
CA SER A 254 -9.79 17.83 -13.96
C SER A 254 -9.22 16.57 -13.33
N VAL A 255 -8.34 15.86 -14.03
CA VAL A 255 -7.66 14.66 -13.52
C VAL A 255 -6.18 14.97 -13.34
N PHE A 256 -5.63 14.65 -12.19
CA PHE A 256 -4.21 14.84 -11.89
C PHE A 256 -3.55 13.46 -11.75
N ALA A 257 -2.58 13.20 -12.62
CA ALA A 257 -1.95 11.89 -12.75
C ALA A 257 -0.48 11.91 -12.28
N ASP A 258 -0.12 10.94 -11.46
CA ASP A 258 1.26 10.48 -11.30
C ASP A 258 1.42 9.18 -12.08
N LEU A 259 2.48 9.06 -12.89
CA LEU A 259 2.63 7.98 -13.87
C LEU A 259 3.69 6.98 -13.42
N GLY A 260 3.31 5.72 -13.25
CA GLY A 260 4.20 4.60 -13.01
C GLY A 260 3.76 3.34 -13.77
N PHE A 261 4.69 2.47 -14.14
CA PHE A 261 4.38 1.15 -14.71
C PHE A 261 4.61 0.04 -13.69
N ALA A 262 5.86 -0.13 -13.26
CA ALA A 262 6.22 -1.06 -12.18
C ALA A 262 5.77 -0.53 -10.81
N ASP A 263 5.73 0.78 -10.66
CA ASP A 263 5.14 1.52 -9.57
C ASP A 263 3.68 1.88 -9.89
N PHE A 264 2.99 2.48 -8.92
CA PHE A 264 1.60 2.86 -9.13
C PHE A 264 1.45 4.06 -10.07
N THR A 265 0.44 3.99 -10.96
CA THR A 265 -0.17 5.17 -11.55
C THR A 265 -1.33 5.60 -10.67
N SER A 266 -1.33 6.85 -10.21
CA SER A 266 -2.34 7.41 -9.30
C SER A 266 -3.08 8.57 -9.97
N LEU A 267 -4.42 8.57 -9.90
CA LEU A 267 -5.30 9.55 -10.53
C LEU A 267 -6.24 10.17 -9.49
N TRP A 268 -6.17 11.50 -9.29
CA TRP A 268 -7.15 12.26 -8.53
C TRP A 268 -8.13 12.99 -9.45
N PHE A 269 -9.43 12.84 -9.20
CA PHE A 269 -10.52 13.44 -9.98
C PHE A 269 -11.12 14.62 -9.21
N VAL A 270 -11.07 15.81 -9.79
CA VAL A 270 -11.36 17.06 -9.07
C VAL A 270 -12.32 17.94 -9.84
N GLN A 271 -13.33 18.45 -9.16
CA GLN A 271 -14.20 19.51 -9.62
C GLN A 271 -13.95 20.81 -8.85
N LYS A 272 -13.81 21.94 -9.53
CA LYS A 272 -13.71 23.25 -8.89
C LYS A 272 -15.09 23.83 -8.66
N VAL A 273 -15.51 23.94 -7.41
CA VAL A 273 -16.82 24.44 -6.98
C VAL A 273 -16.63 25.73 -6.19
N GLY A 274 -16.78 26.87 -6.86
CA GLY A 274 -16.45 28.16 -6.25
C GLY A 274 -14.97 28.26 -5.88
N MET A 275 -14.68 28.48 -4.61
CA MET A 275 -13.33 28.52 -4.07
C MET A 275 -12.82 27.15 -3.63
N ASN A 276 -13.68 26.13 -3.58
CA ASN A 276 -13.37 24.80 -3.08
C ASN A 276 -13.02 23.84 -4.22
N LEU A 277 -12.18 22.85 -3.88
CA LEU A 277 -11.77 21.77 -4.75
C LEU A 277 -12.41 20.47 -4.24
N HIS A 278 -13.40 19.99 -4.94
CA HIS A 278 -14.11 18.76 -4.65
C HIS A 278 -13.40 17.58 -5.28
N VAL A 279 -12.69 16.80 -4.49
CA VAL A 279 -12.02 15.56 -4.89
C VAL A 279 -13.07 14.44 -4.85
N ILE A 280 -13.63 14.15 -6.02
CA ILE A 280 -14.83 13.31 -6.16
C ILE A 280 -14.50 11.83 -6.34
N ASP A 281 -13.25 11.51 -6.69
CA ASP A 281 -12.83 10.13 -6.96
C ASP A 281 -11.32 10.00 -6.92
N PHE A 282 -10.85 8.77 -6.70
CA PHE A 282 -9.45 8.38 -6.77
C PHE A 282 -9.33 7.02 -7.45
N HIS A 283 -8.27 6.83 -8.22
CA HIS A 283 -7.92 5.53 -8.78
C HIS A 283 -6.42 5.31 -8.74
N GLN A 284 -6.01 4.12 -8.37
CA GLN A 284 -4.61 3.70 -8.36
C GLN A 284 -4.49 2.26 -8.87
N ASP A 285 -3.55 2.01 -9.79
CA ASP A 285 -3.27 0.68 -10.32
C ASP A 285 -1.79 0.58 -10.72
N GLN A 286 -1.28 -0.64 -10.91
CA GLN A 286 0.10 -0.89 -11.32
C GLN A 286 0.14 -1.97 -12.42
N PHE A 287 1.27 -2.05 -13.13
CA PHE A 287 1.45 -2.98 -14.24
C PHE A 287 0.41 -2.84 -15.36
N LYS A 288 -0.10 -1.63 -15.53
CA LYS A 288 -1.04 -1.29 -16.59
C LYS A 288 -0.43 -0.25 -17.53
N PHE A 289 -0.68 -0.42 -18.83
CA PHE A 289 -0.33 0.58 -19.82
C PHE A 289 -1.38 1.67 -19.94
N TRP A 290 -0.99 2.82 -20.44
CA TRP A 290 -1.85 3.99 -20.52
C TRP A 290 -3.23 3.78 -21.17
N PRO A 291 -3.39 2.96 -22.25
CA PRO A 291 -4.70 2.64 -22.80
C PRO A 291 -5.70 2.04 -21.81
N HIS A 292 -5.23 1.36 -20.75
CA HIS A 292 -6.10 0.90 -19.67
C HIS A 292 -6.75 2.07 -18.93
N TYR A 293 -5.96 3.10 -18.60
CA TYR A 293 -6.45 4.29 -17.93
C TYR A 293 -7.35 5.14 -18.81
N LEU A 294 -7.08 5.22 -20.11
CA LEU A 294 -7.99 5.88 -21.06
C LEU A 294 -9.37 5.21 -21.11
N LYS A 295 -9.43 3.88 -21.14
CA LYS A 295 -10.70 3.14 -21.04
C LYS A 295 -11.41 3.39 -19.70
N LEU A 296 -10.67 3.45 -18.59
CA LEU A 296 -11.22 3.77 -17.29
C LEU A 296 -11.82 5.18 -17.27
N LEU A 297 -11.12 6.17 -17.83
CA LEU A 297 -11.61 7.55 -17.91
C LEU A 297 -12.91 7.60 -18.74
N GLN A 298 -12.95 6.94 -19.90
CA GLN A 298 -14.15 6.88 -20.76
C GLN A 298 -15.32 6.19 -20.06
N GLY A 299 -15.07 5.16 -19.26
CA GLY A 299 -16.11 4.41 -18.53
C GLY A 299 -16.72 5.13 -17.34
N LYS A 300 -16.11 6.22 -16.84
CA LYS A 300 -16.61 6.95 -15.66
C LYS A 300 -17.73 7.95 -15.98
N GLU A 301 -18.08 8.20 -17.24
CA GLU A 301 -19.13 9.13 -17.65
C GLU A 301 -18.99 10.56 -17.06
N TYR A 302 -17.78 10.97 -16.74
CA TYR A 302 -17.50 12.33 -16.26
C TYR A 302 -17.32 13.28 -17.46
N TYR A 303 -17.79 14.54 -17.31
CA TYR A 303 -17.44 15.61 -18.24
C TYR A 303 -16.04 16.15 -17.88
N TYR A 304 -15.02 15.83 -18.71
CA TYR A 304 -13.63 16.20 -18.43
C TYR A 304 -13.28 17.61 -18.95
N ASP A 305 -12.57 18.39 -18.12
CA ASP A 305 -11.86 19.60 -18.57
C ASP A 305 -10.53 19.21 -19.21
N ARG A 306 -9.62 18.63 -18.43
CA ARG A 306 -8.29 18.21 -18.90
C ARG A 306 -7.64 17.19 -17.97
N ILE A 307 -6.65 16.49 -18.52
CA ILE A 307 -5.78 15.58 -17.80
C ILE A 307 -4.44 16.27 -17.56
N TRP A 308 -4.06 16.41 -16.30
CA TRP A 308 -2.78 16.96 -15.88
C TRP A 308 -1.76 15.84 -15.75
N LEU A 309 -0.69 15.91 -16.56
CA LEU A 309 0.41 14.95 -16.54
C LEU A 309 1.64 15.58 -15.86
N PRO A 310 2.53 14.77 -15.25
CA PRO A 310 3.80 15.26 -14.74
C PRO A 310 4.67 15.86 -15.86
N HIS A 311 5.69 16.65 -15.49
CA HIS A 311 6.58 17.31 -16.44
C HIS A 311 7.38 16.32 -17.32
N ASP A 312 7.55 15.10 -16.87
CA ASP A 312 8.16 13.98 -17.58
C ASP A 312 7.12 13.03 -18.23
N GLY A 313 5.88 13.49 -18.40
CA GLY A 313 4.77 12.74 -19.02
C GLY A 313 5.00 12.30 -20.47
N ASP A 314 6.13 12.67 -21.07
CA ASP A 314 6.62 12.15 -22.35
C ASP A 314 7.17 10.71 -22.28
N ARG A 315 7.00 10.03 -21.13
CA ARG A 315 7.47 8.65 -20.96
C ARG A 315 6.83 7.72 -21.98
N LYS A 316 7.69 7.01 -22.72
CA LYS A 316 7.32 6.00 -23.73
C LYS A 316 7.14 4.61 -23.11
N ASP A 317 7.73 4.35 -21.95
CA ASP A 317 7.76 3.07 -21.27
C ASP A 317 6.38 2.57 -20.80
N ILE A 318 5.45 3.48 -20.53
CA ILE A 318 4.07 3.20 -20.13
C ILE A 318 3.09 3.17 -21.31
N SER A 319 3.55 3.49 -22.53
CA SER A 319 2.70 3.65 -23.72
C SER A 319 2.49 2.40 -24.57
N GLN A 320 3.31 1.45 -24.54
CA GLN A 320 3.55 0.16 -25.23
C GLN A 320 2.66 -0.30 -26.42
N VAL A 321 1.62 0.40 -26.82
CA VAL A 321 0.75 -0.05 -27.94
C VAL A 321 1.25 0.48 -29.30
N GLU A 322 1.93 1.60 -29.32
CA GLU A 322 2.60 2.16 -30.47
C GLU A 322 3.89 2.81 -30.00
N ALA A 323 5.03 2.29 -30.38
CA ALA A 323 6.36 2.73 -29.92
C ALA A 323 6.66 4.23 -30.14
N ASP A 324 5.83 4.93 -30.91
CA ASP A 324 6.00 6.34 -31.28
C ASP A 324 5.06 7.29 -30.56
N LYS A 325 4.05 6.80 -29.77
CA LYS A 325 3.09 7.67 -29.10
C LYS A 325 3.36 7.77 -27.61
N THR A 326 3.62 8.98 -27.16
CA THR A 326 3.73 9.33 -25.74
C THR A 326 2.36 9.24 -25.02
N VAL A 327 2.35 9.18 -23.69
CA VAL A 327 1.12 9.27 -22.87
C VAL A 327 0.28 10.48 -23.26
N GLU A 328 0.93 11.63 -23.46
CA GLU A 328 0.29 12.86 -23.91
C GLU A 328 -0.36 12.68 -25.29
N GLY A 329 0.36 12.10 -26.28
CA GLY A 329 -0.14 11.85 -27.63
C GLY A 329 -1.36 10.94 -27.66
N GLN A 330 -1.33 9.85 -26.87
CA GLN A 330 -2.47 8.92 -26.74
C GLN A 330 -3.69 9.59 -26.11
N THR A 331 -3.46 10.42 -25.06
CA THR A 331 -4.54 11.15 -24.37
C THR A 331 -5.24 12.14 -25.32
N LYS A 332 -4.46 12.90 -26.11
CA LYS A 332 -4.99 13.79 -27.16
C LYS A 332 -5.75 13.05 -28.25
N ALA A 333 -5.20 11.90 -28.69
CA ALA A 333 -5.87 11.05 -29.70
C ALA A 333 -7.21 10.48 -29.18
N ALA A 334 -7.36 10.28 -27.87
CA ALA A 334 -8.61 9.90 -27.23
C ALA A 334 -9.61 11.08 -27.08
N GLY A 335 -9.29 12.27 -27.61
CA GLY A 335 -10.17 13.46 -27.55
C GLY A 335 -10.10 14.24 -26.23
N LEU A 336 -9.17 13.92 -25.33
CA LEU A 336 -9.01 14.57 -24.04
C LEU A 336 -7.96 15.70 -24.12
N LYS A 337 -8.23 16.80 -23.46
CA LYS A 337 -7.26 17.90 -23.33
C LYS A 337 -6.19 17.52 -22.32
N VAL A 338 -4.95 17.88 -22.60
CA VAL A 338 -3.79 17.63 -21.73
C VAL A 338 -3.18 18.95 -21.27
N ALA A 339 -2.72 18.98 -20.05
CA ALA A 339 -1.83 19.99 -19.51
C ALA A 339 -0.68 19.32 -18.76
N THR A 340 0.47 19.95 -18.76
CA THR A 340 1.66 19.44 -18.06
C THR A 340 1.92 20.29 -16.82
N VAL A 341 2.12 19.64 -15.68
CA VAL A 341 2.51 20.31 -14.44
C VAL A 341 3.98 20.71 -14.52
N PRO A 342 4.36 21.96 -14.18
CA PRO A 342 5.76 22.35 -14.16
C PRO A 342 6.58 21.54 -13.14
N SER A 343 7.84 21.35 -13.43
CA SER A 343 8.78 20.72 -12.49
C SER A 343 8.96 21.61 -11.27
N ILE A 344 8.76 21.03 -10.09
CA ILE A 344 8.99 21.68 -8.79
C ILE A 344 9.69 20.72 -7.84
N SER A 345 10.37 21.24 -6.84
CA SER A 345 10.94 20.41 -5.79
C SER A 345 9.84 19.69 -4.98
N VAL A 346 10.17 18.53 -4.39
CA VAL A 346 9.25 17.79 -3.51
C VAL A 346 8.78 18.68 -2.35
N ALA A 347 9.70 19.43 -1.75
CA ALA A 347 9.40 20.34 -0.63
C ALA A 347 8.42 21.46 -1.02
N ASP A 348 8.63 22.09 -2.20
CA ASP A 348 7.71 23.12 -2.70
C ASP A 348 6.33 22.53 -3.03
N GLY A 349 6.30 21.32 -3.58
CA GLY A 349 5.07 20.60 -3.84
C GLY A 349 4.29 20.29 -2.56
N ILE A 350 4.97 19.83 -1.50
CA ILE A 350 4.36 19.62 -0.18
C ILE A 350 3.78 20.92 0.37
N ASN A 351 4.51 22.01 0.29
CA ASN A 351 4.03 23.33 0.75
C ASN A 351 2.86 23.84 -0.10
N ALA A 352 2.86 23.55 -1.40
CA ALA A 352 1.71 23.86 -2.26
C ALA A 352 0.46 23.09 -1.83
N VAL A 353 0.57 21.79 -1.52
CA VAL A 353 -0.54 20.98 -0.97
C VAL A 353 -1.04 21.56 0.33
N ARG A 354 -0.17 21.83 1.30
CA ARG A 354 -0.57 22.44 2.59
C ARG A 354 -1.33 23.74 2.42
N THR A 355 -0.95 24.55 1.43
CA THR A 355 -1.62 25.81 1.12
C THR A 355 -3.04 25.63 0.59
N VAL A 356 -3.28 24.62 -0.26
CA VAL A 356 -4.60 24.38 -0.85
C VAL A 356 -5.46 23.42 -0.02
N PHE A 357 -4.88 22.70 0.94
CA PHE A 357 -5.57 21.68 1.74
C PHE A 357 -6.83 22.19 2.44
N PRO A 358 -6.88 23.43 2.97
CA PRO A 358 -8.12 23.99 3.55
C PRO A 358 -9.30 24.09 2.58
N SER A 359 -9.04 24.13 1.27
CA SER A 359 -10.09 24.16 0.23
C SER A 359 -10.44 22.79 -0.34
N LEU A 360 -9.73 21.70 0.07
CA LEU A 360 -9.98 20.35 -0.40
C LEU A 360 -11.12 19.70 0.38
N TYR A 361 -12.09 19.16 -0.35
CA TYR A 361 -13.15 18.29 0.14
C TYR A 361 -13.02 16.93 -0.54
N PHE A 362 -12.90 15.85 0.22
CA PHE A 362 -12.68 14.51 -0.31
C PHE A 362 -13.93 13.67 -0.14
N ASP A 363 -14.32 12.94 -1.19
CA ASP A 363 -15.33 11.92 -1.06
C ASP A 363 -14.82 10.77 -0.18
N GLU A 364 -15.50 10.52 0.93
CA GLU A 364 -15.07 9.55 1.95
C GLU A 364 -15.03 8.11 1.45
N THR A 365 -15.83 7.77 0.44
CA THR A 365 -15.93 6.41 -0.10
C THR A 365 -15.00 6.21 -1.31
N LYS A 366 -15.13 7.08 -2.31
CA LYS A 366 -14.39 6.95 -3.57
C LYS A 366 -12.92 7.34 -3.44
N CYS A 367 -12.60 8.25 -2.50
CA CYS A 367 -11.23 8.67 -2.22
C CYS A 367 -10.59 7.92 -1.04
N ALA A 368 -11.27 6.94 -0.42
CA ALA A 368 -10.79 6.24 0.78
C ALA A 368 -9.37 5.69 0.63
N GLU A 369 -9.06 5.05 -0.51
CA GLU A 369 -7.75 4.49 -0.79
C GLU A 369 -6.68 5.59 -0.90
N GLY A 370 -6.94 6.65 -1.67
CA GLY A 370 -6.01 7.77 -1.80
C GLY A 370 -5.79 8.52 -0.48
N ILE A 371 -6.85 8.73 0.31
CA ILE A 371 -6.74 9.32 1.66
C ILE A 371 -5.85 8.44 2.55
N ASN A 372 -5.99 7.12 2.48
CA ASN A 372 -5.14 6.21 3.25
C ASN A 372 -3.67 6.29 2.81
N GLN A 373 -3.40 6.38 1.50
CA GLN A 373 -2.05 6.56 0.99
C GLN A 373 -1.42 7.86 1.49
N ILE A 374 -2.11 9.01 1.40
CA ILE A 374 -1.57 10.28 1.91
C ILE A 374 -1.44 10.32 3.44
N ARG A 375 -2.19 9.52 4.21
CA ARG A 375 -1.97 9.31 5.65
C ARG A 375 -0.66 8.58 5.93
N ARG A 376 -0.25 7.67 5.06
CA ARG A 376 0.98 6.87 5.17
C ARG A 376 2.20 7.59 4.61
N TYR A 377 2.03 8.65 3.82
CA TYR A 377 3.13 9.42 3.25
C TYR A 377 3.90 10.15 4.35
N ARG A 378 5.17 9.78 4.56
CA ARG A 378 5.97 10.17 5.73
C ARG A 378 7.40 10.51 5.36
N TYR A 379 8.04 11.30 6.21
CA TYR A 379 9.48 11.52 6.15
C TYR A 379 10.24 10.27 6.61
N SER A 380 11.41 10.00 6.04
CA SER A 380 12.28 8.93 6.54
C SER A 380 12.88 9.31 7.88
N ILE A 381 13.02 8.32 8.77
CA ILE A 381 13.64 8.51 10.08
C ILE A 381 15.12 8.19 9.93
N LYS A 382 15.99 9.14 10.30
CA LYS A 382 17.44 8.92 10.41
C LYS A 382 17.75 8.38 11.81
N ASN A 383 18.66 7.40 11.87
CA ASN A 383 19.09 6.76 13.12
C ASN A 383 17.91 6.23 13.96
N PRO A 384 17.06 5.36 13.42
CA PRO A 384 15.92 4.85 14.15
C PRO A 384 16.37 4.13 15.43
N GLY A 385 15.75 4.48 16.57
CA GLY A 385 16.05 3.87 17.86
C GLY A 385 17.26 4.44 18.61
N SER A 386 17.88 5.52 18.15
CA SER A 386 18.92 6.25 18.88
C SER A 386 18.37 7.53 19.54
N ALA A 387 19.07 8.03 20.57
CA ALA A 387 18.76 9.31 21.18
C ALA A 387 18.91 10.52 20.21
N GLU A 388 19.58 10.32 19.08
CA GLU A 388 19.77 11.31 18.00
C GLU A 388 18.82 11.05 16.81
N GLN A 389 17.67 10.45 17.05
CA GLN A 389 16.66 10.23 16.02
C GLN A 389 16.21 11.57 15.43
N SER A 390 16.28 11.71 14.12
CA SER A 390 15.82 12.90 13.40
C SER A 390 15.09 12.52 12.12
N HIS A 391 14.17 13.37 11.68
CA HIS A 391 13.48 13.15 10.41
C HIS A 391 14.34 13.65 9.24
N SER A 392 14.31 12.91 8.14
CA SER A 392 14.86 13.39 6.87
C SER A 392 14.04 14.59 6.37
N ARG A 393 14.66 15.44 5.58
CA ARG A 393 13.92 16.49 4.85
C ARG A 393 13.19 15.94 3.63
N GLU A 394 13.50 14.72 3.23
CA GLU A 394 12.90 14.05 2.07
C GLU A 394 11.98 12.93 2.55
N PRO A 395 10.74 12.86 2.03
CA PRO A 395 9.84 11.76 2.32
C PRO A 395 10.36 10.43 1.77
N VAL A 396 9.85 9.34 2.34
CA VAL A 396 10.10 7.99 1.82
C VAL A 396 9.42 7.85 0.45
N HIS A 397 10.16 7.27 -0.50
CA HIS A 397 9.59 6.86 -1.78
C HIS A 397 9.10 5.42 -1.66
N ASP A 398 7.82 5.26 -1.43
CA ASP A 398 7.10 3.99 -1.32
C ASP A 398 5.73 4.10 -2.02
N ASP A 399 4.86 3.11 -1.85
CA ASP A 399 3.54 3.10 -2.48
C ASP A 399 2.68 4.33 -2.14
N ALA A 400 2.86 4.90 -0.96
CA ALA A 400 2.14 6.09 -0.51
C ALA A 400 2.60 7.36 -1.25
N SER A 401 3.82 7.37 -1.79
CA SER A 401 4.37 8.53 -2.49
C SER A 401 3.61 8.87 -3.76
N HIS A 402 3.11 7.88 -4.51
CA HIS A 402 2.44 8.12 -5.80
C HIS A 402 1.13 8.89 -5.69
N ALA A 403 0.30 8.56 -4.68
CA ALA A 403 -0.91 9.33 -4.39
C ALA A 403 -0.57 10.75 -3.92
N ALA A 404 0.50 10.91 -3.13
CA ALA A 404 0.97 12.20 -2.65
C ALA A 404 1.56 13.04 -3.79
N ASP A 405 2.25 12.43 -4.76
CA ASP A 405 2.81 13.09 -5.93
C ASP A 405 1.71 13.59 -6.86
N ALA A 406 0.70 12.77 -7.14
CA ALA A 406 -0.48 13.21 -7.87
C ALA A 406 -1.24 14.35 -7.14
N LEU A 407 -1.28 14.33 -5.79
CA LEU A 407 -1.86 15.43 -4.98
C LEU A 407 -1.01 16.71 -5.06
N ARG A 408 0.32 16.60 -5.14
CA ARG A 408 1.20 17.75 -5.40
C ARG A 408 0.93 18.37 -6.76
N TYR A 409 0.72 17.53 -7.78
CA TYR A 409 0.35 18.00 -9.13
C TYR A 409 -1.01 18.70 -9.14
N LEU A 410 -1.99 18.22 -8.35
CA LEU A 410 -3.26 18.91 -8.13
C LEU A 410 -3.04 20.31 -7.55
N ALA A 411 -2.24 20.41 -6.49
CA ALA A 411 -1.99 21.67 -5.81
C ALA A 411 -1.30 22.71 -6.70
N VAL A 412 -0.38 22.25 -7.56
CA VAL A 412 0.34 23.14 -8.50
C VAL A 412 -0.52 23.49 -9.71
N GLY A 413 -1.16 22.51 -10.34
CA GLY A 413 -1.96 22.69 -11.54
C GLY A 413 -3.18 23.60 -11.29
N THR A 414 -3.79 23.53 -10.11
CA THR A 414 -4.92 24.43 -9.77
C THR A 414 -4.50 25.89 -9.60
N LYS A 415 -3.25 26.17 -9.20
CA LYS A 415 -2.69 27.52 -9.16
C LYS A 415 -2.35 28.05 -10.56
N GLU A 416 -1.85 27.18 -11.44
CA GLU A 416 -1.43 27.56 -12.80
C GLU A 416 -2.58 27.56 -13.83
N GLY A 417 -3.63 26.78 -13.64
CA GLY A 417 -4.84 26.88 -14.45
C GLY A 417 -5.50 28.27 -14.39
N ALA A 418 -5.09 29.10 -13.41
CA ALA A 418 -5.42 30.53 -13.37
C ALA A 418 -4.47 31.41 -14.22
N ARG A 419 -3.36 30.84 -14.70
CA ARG A 419 -2.41 31.49 -15.61
C ARG A 419 -2.46 30.78 -16.96
N GLU A 420 -3.52 31.02 -17.75
CA GLU A 420 -3.43 30.79 -19.18
C GLU A 420 -2.13 31.44 -19.68
N ARG A 421 -1.26 30.66 -20.29
CA ARG A 421 -0.09 31.22 -21.00
C ARG A 421 -0.67 32.23 -21.98
N LYS A 422 -0.55 33.54 -21.70
CA LYS A 422 -0.73 34.56 -22.72
C LYS A 422 0.14 34.16 -23.90
N PRO A 423 -0.39 33.99 -25.11
CA PRO A 423 0.44 33.71 -26.28
C PRO A 423 1.55 34.75 -26.29
N LYS A 424 2.82 34.34 -26.40
CA LYS A 424 3.93 35.23 -26.65
C LYS A 424 3.56 35.98 -27.94
N LEU A 425 3.20 37.26 -27.82
CA LEU A 425 3.08 38.12 -28.99
C LEU A 425 4.38 37.97 -29.78
N PRO A 426 4.32 37.74 -31.10
CA PRO A 426 5.51 37.74 -31.93
C PRO A 426 6.21 39.11 -31.72
N PRO A 427 7.55 39.12 -31.71
CA PRO A 427 8.28 40.37 -31.58
C PRO A 427 7.80 41.30 -32.69
N ILE A 428 7.36 42.50 -32.30
CA ILE A 428 7.03 43.56 -33.26
C ILE A 428 8.33 43.82 -34.03
N SER A 429 8.36 43.40 -35.29
CA SER A 429 9.43 43.78 -36.20
C SER A 429 9.36 45.28 -36.35
N GLY A 430 10.29 45.98 -35.68
CA GLY A 430 10.44 47.39 -35.83
C GLY A 430 10.76 47.71 -37.30
N GLY A 431 9.80 48.35 -37.95
CA GLY A 431 9.98 48.87 -39.30
C GLY A 431 11.15 49.84 -39.29
N GLY A 432 12.07 49.62 -40.18
CA GLY A 432 13.23 50.47 -40.38
C GLY A 432 12.79 51.87 -40.71
N SER A 433 13.30 52.84 -39.97
CA SER A 433 13.24 54.22 -40.37
C SER A 433 14.40 54.50 -41.30
N SER A 434 14.05 54.81 -42.53
CA SER A 434 14.87 55.38 -43.57
C SER A 434 15.62 56.63 -43.11
N GLY A 435 16.80 56.79 -43.63
CA GLY A 435 17.73 57.84 -43.34
C GLY A 435 17.25 59.26 -43.53
N SER A 436 17.82 60.14 -42.79
CA SER A 436 17.96 61.53 -43.18
C SER A 436 19.43 61.87 -43.37
N GLN A 437 19.71 62.25 -44.60
CA GLN A 437 20.98 62.84 -45.01
C GLN A 437 21.26 64.12 -44.25
N GLY A 438 22.49 64.24 -43.79
CA GLY A 438 23.00 65.48 -43.24
C GLY A 438 23.25 66.51 -44.31
N TRP A 439 23.12 67.74 -43.95
CA TRP A 439 23.67 68.89 -44.66
C TRP A 439 24.76 69.57 -43.84
N MET A 440 25.86 69.82 -44.58
CA MET A 440 27.04 70.57 -44.09
C MET A 440 26.72 72.01 -43.74
N GLY A 441 27.61 72.62 -42.99
CA GLY A 441 27.74 74.05 -42.98
C GLY A 441 28.72 74.58 -41.94
N ARG A 442 30.01 74.69 -42.34
CA ARG A 442 31.11 75.55 -41.83
C ARG A 442 31.71 75.23 -40.46
#